data_5900ed05c9562155dea948b2ce38588e
#
_entry.id   5900ed05c9562155dea948b2ce38588e
#
_cell.length_a   1.000
_cell.length_b   1.000
_cell.length_c   1.000
_cell.angle_alpha   90.00
_cell.angle_beta   90.00
_cell.angle_gamma   90.00
#
_symmetry.space_group_name_H-M   'P 1'
#
loop_
_entity.id
_entity.type
_entity.pdbx_description
1 polymer ?
#
loop_
_entity_poly.entity_id
_entity_poly.type
_entity_poly.pdbx_seq_one_letter_code
_entity_poly.pdbx_strand_id
1 'polypeptide(L)'
;MSDCEAAAAASCAAVCEGANMKTLFAAIDRFVELFVAAIFTGMVSIGAWQVFSRFVLNFTPSWSEEIQIFGHIWLVFLAIPIAYRRGAHITVEAIRRIMSPWMSKALGLLIELLWVGFAIATAYYSYRVSLVTRNSVSPGLEIPMSYPYYGMILGSVYLLIVVIRRLVGELPAPDPEELPPEVTPL
;
A
#
# COMPACT_ATOMS: atom_id res chain seq x y z
N MET A 1 -33.82 19.05 31.25
CA MET A 1 -33.89 17.65 30.83
C MET A 1 -33.64 17.47 29.32
N SER A 2 -33.93 18.50 28.51
CA SER A 2 -33.73 18.50 27.04
C SER A 2 -32.27 18.47 26.56
N ASP A 3 -31.37 19.11 27.29
CA ASP A 3 -29.96 19.24 26.89
C ASP A 3 -29.15 17.94 27.06
N CYS A 4 -29.55 17.08 27.98
CA CYS A 4 -28.91 15.80 28.24
C CYS A 4 -29.29 14.75 27.18
N GLU A 5 -30.49 14.80 26.63
CA GLU A 5 -30.98 13.91 25.55
C GLU A 5 -30.35 14.28 24.20
N ALA A 6 -30.19 15.57 23.92
CA ALA A 6 -29.53 16.06 22.72
C ALA A 6 -28.03 15.70 22.69
N ALA A 7 -27.34 15.78 23.82
CA ALA A 7 -25.94 15.38 23.95
C ALA A 7 -25.74 13.86 23.78
N ALA A 8 -26.67 13.05 24.32
CA ALA A 8 -26.62 11.60 24.14
C ALA A 8 -26.90 11.17 22.69
N ALA A 9 -27.84 11.83 22.01
CA ALA A 9 -28.14 11.59 20.60
C ALA A 9 -26.97 11.98 19.68
N ALA A 10 -26.31 13.09 19.92
CA ALA A 10 -25.13 13.53 19.19
C ALA A 10 -23.94 12.57 19.39
N SER A 11 -23.74 12.09 20.63
CA SER A 11 -22.71 11.09 20.94
C SER A 11 -22.99 9.75 20.26
N CYS A 12 -24.25 9.32 20.23
CA CYS A 12 -24.65 8.07 19.55
C CYS A 12 -24.51 8.17 18.03
N ALA A 13 -24.82 9.33 17.42
CA ALA A 13 -24.63 9.59 16.00
C ALA A 13 -23.14 9.57 15.62
N ALA A 14 -22.27 10.21 16.41
CA ALA A 14 -20.83 10.23 16.18
C ALA A 14 -20.20 8.82 16.32
N VAL A 15 -20.70 7.99 17.24
CA VAL A 15 -20.25 6.60 17.39
C VAL A 15 -20.70 5.73 16.21
N CYS A 16 -21.93 5.92 15.72
CA CYS A 16 -22.45 5.21 14.53
C CYS A 16 -21.71 5.64 13.25
N GLU A 17 -21.38 6.92 13.10
CA GLU A 17 -20.63 7.45 11.96
C GLU A 17 -19.18 6.96 11.96
N GLY A 18 -18.54 6.92 13.13
CA GLY A 18 -17.19 6.33 13.30
C GLY A 18 -17.14 4.81 13.04
N ALA A 19 -18.21 4.08 13.40
CA ALA A 19 -18.29 2.65 13.12
C ALA A 19 -18.47 2.38 11.61
N ASN A 20 -19.27 3.18 10.92
CA ASN A 20 -19.50 3.06 9.48
C ASN A 20 -18.23 3.41 8.67
N MET A 21 -17.47 4.39 9.12
CA MET A 21 -16.20 4.78 8.52
C MET A 21 -15.13 3.67 8.67
N LYS A 22 -15.04 3.04 9.83
CA LYS A 22 -14.12 1.91 10.07
C LYS A 22 -14.44 0.69 9.21
N THR A 23 -15.71 0.36 9.03
CA THR A 23 -16.12 -0.74 8.15
C THR A 23 -15.85 -0.47 6.69
N LEU A 24 -16.05 0.78 6.23
CA LEU A 24 -15.71 1.20 4.86
C LEU A 24 -14.21 1.06 4.59
N PHE A 25 -13.36 1.55 5.50
CA PHE A 25 -11.92 1.42 5.34
C PHE A 25 -11.46 -0.05 5.39
N ALA A 26 -12.04 -0.87 6.26
CA ALA A 26 -11.74 -2.30 6.31
C ALA A 26 -12.13 -3.02 5.00
N ALA A 27 -13.22 -2.60 4.37
CA ALA A 27 -13.64 -3.13 3.06
C ALA A 27 -12.66 -2.72 1.94
N ILE A 28 -12.23 -1.45 1.92
CA ILE A 28 -11.23 -0.96 0.96
C ILE A 28 -9.91 -1.71 1.15
N ASP A 29 -9.44 -1.84 2.38
CA ASP A 29 -8.22 -2.57 2.72
C ASP A 29 -8.27 -4.02 2.23
N ARG A 30 -9.38 -4.71 2.49
CA ARG A 30 -9.60 -6.09 2.02
C ARG A 30 -9.64 -6.18 0.50
N PHE A 31 -10.27 -5.22 -0.15
CA PHE A 31 -10.32 -5.16 -1.61
C PHE A 31 -8.92 -4.99 -2.20
N VAL A 32 -8.12 -4.07 -1.68
CA VAL A 32 -6.74 -3.84 -2.15
C VAL A 32 -5.87 -5.08 -1.91
N GLU A 33 -5.99 -5.76 -0.77
CA GLU A 33 -5.27 -7.00 -0.50
C GLU A 33 -5.62 -8.11 -1.51
N LEU A 34 -6.91 -8.31 -1.78
CA LEU A 34 -7.35 -9.30 -2.78
C LEU A 34 -6.90 -8.93 -4.19
N PHE A 35 -6.93 -7.64 -4.52
CA PHE A 35 -6.48 -7.15 -5.83
C PHE A 35 -4.98 -7.37 -6.03
N VAL A 36 -4.15 -7.08 -5.01
CA VAL A 36 -2.71 -7.34 -5.02
C VAL A 36 -2.43 -8.84 -5.15
N ALA A 37 -3.16 -9.68 -4.41
CA ALA A 37 -3.04 -11.13 -4.51
C ALA A 37 -3.41 -11.66 -5.91
N ALA A 38 -4.46 -11.09 -6.53
CA ALA A 38 -4.87 -11.44 -7.88
C ALA A 38 -3.82 -11.02 -8.92
N ILE A 39 -3.24 -9.82 -8.81
CA ILE A 39 -2.15 -9.37 -9.69
C ILE A 39 -0.96 -10.33 -9.55
N PHE A 40 -0.55 -10.66 -8.33
CA PHE A 40 0.56 -11.56 -8.08
C PHE A 40 0.33 -12.95 -8.71
N THR A 41 -0.85 -13.53 -8.49
CA THR A 41 -1.23 -14.82 -9.05
C THR A 41 -1.23 -14.78 -10.59
N GLY A 42 -1.76 -13.70 -11.18
CA GLY A 42 -1.75 -13.48 -12.63
C GLY A 42 -0.32 -13.40 -13.19
N MET A 43 0.57 -12.67 -12.52
CA MET A 43 1.97 -12.54 -12.91
C MET A 43 2.71 -13.89 -12.87
N VAL A 44 2.50 -14.68 -11.81
CA VAL A 44 3.09 -16.03 -11.69
C VAL A 44 2.58 -16.94 -12.82
N SER A 45 1.29 -16.87 -13.12
CA SER A 45 0.68 -17.66 -14.21
C SER A 45 1.23 -17.28 -15.59
N ILE A 46 1.38 -15.98 -15.85
CA ILE A 46 1.96 -15.47 -17.11
C ILE A 46 3.44 -15.84 -17.20
N GLY A 47 4.18 -15.75 -16.09
CA GLY A 47 5.59 -16.17 -16.04
C GLY A 47 5.76 -17.66 -16.31
N ALA A 48 4.93 -18.51 -15.72
CA ALA A 48 4.92 -19.94 -16.00
C ALA A 48 4.59 -20.24 -17.47
N TRP A 49 3.61 -19.54 -18.02
CA TRP A 49 3.27 -19.63 -19.45
C TRP A 49 4.43 -19.19 -20.34
N GLN A 50 5.13 -18.12 -20.01
CA GLN A 50 6.28 -17.61 -20.77
C GLN A 50 7.42 -18.62 -20.79
N VAL A 51 7.73 -19.24 -19.65
CA VAL A 51 8.73 -20.31 -19.58
C VAL A 51 8.33 -21.51 -20.42
N PHE A 52 7.09 -21.97 -20.29
CA PHE A 52 6.56 -23.08 -21.09
C PHE A 52 6.62 -22.77 -22.59
N SER A 53 6.16 -21.60 -23.01
CA SER A 53 6.16 -21.15 -24.40
C SER A 53 7.57 -21.10 -24.98
N ARG A 54 8.54 -20.64 -24.21
CA ARG A 54 9.93 -20.55 -24.64
C ARG A 54 10.58 -21.91 -24.85
N PHE A 55 10.36 -22.87 -23.94
CA PHE A 55 11.05 -24.17 -23.99
C PHE A 55 10.31 -25.22 -24.78
N VAL A 56 8.99 -25.16 -24.86
CA VAL A 56 8.18 -26.17 -25.58
C VAL A 56 7.78 -25.70 -26.97
N LEU A 57 7.34 -24.44 -27.09
CA LEU A 57 6.86 -23.86 -28.34
C LEU A 57 7.96 -23.15 -29.14
N ASN A 58 9.14 -22.93 -28.54
CA ASN A 58 10.25 -22.16 -29.15
C ASN A 58 9.82 -20.73 -29.58
N PHE A 59 8.84 -20.17 -28.90
CA PHE A 59 8.28 -18.86 -29.17
C PHE A 59 8.14 -18.05 -27.85
N THR A 60 8.68 -16.84 -27.84
CA THR A 60 8.56 -15.94 -26.68
C THR A 60 7.64 -14.77 -27.03
N PRO A 61 6.43 -14.70 -26.49
CA PRO A 61 5.54 -13.58 -26.76
C PRO A 61 6.04 -12.32 -26.05
N SER A 62 6.30 -11.23 -26.80
CA SER A 62 6.81 -9.96 -26.26
C SER A 62 5.84 -9.28 -25.30
N TRP A 63 4.54 -9.49 -25.47
CA TRP A 63 3.51 -8.94 -24.58
C TRP A 63 3.60 -9.48 -23.14
N SER A 64 4.12 -10.68 -22.93
CA SER A 64 4.22 -11.29 -21.59
C SER A 64 5.24 -10.57 -20.69
N GLU A 65 6.33 -10.08 -21.27
CA GLU A 65 7.34 -9.29 -20.53
C GLU A 65 6.78 -7.93 -20.10
N GLU A 66 6.05 -7.27 -20.98
CA GLU A 66 5.44 -5.96 -20.69
C GLU A 66 4.36 -6.05 -19.62
N ILE A 67 3.48 -7.07 -19.69
CA ILE A 67 2.49 -7.30 -18.62
C ILE A 67 3.17 -7.54 -17.28
N GLN A 68 4.27 -8.29 -17.25
CA GLN A 68 5.00 -8.53 -16.00
C GLN A 68 5.61 -7.24 -15.45
N ILE A 69 6.23 -6.40 -16.28
CA ILE A 69 6.78 -5.11 -15.84
C ILE A 69 5.66 -4.21 -15.29
N PHE A 70 4.56 -4.06 -16.01
CA PHE A 70 3.44 -3.23 -15.59
C PHE A 70 2.77 -3.77 -14.33
N GLY A 71 2.52 -5.09 -14.28
CA GLY A 71 1.96 -5.76 -13.11
C GLY A 71 2.86 -5.64 -11.88
N HIS A 72 4.19 -5.73 -12.06
CA HIS A 72 5.14 -5.58 -10.97
C HIS A 72 5.10 -4.18 -10.34
N ILE A 73 5.04 -3.14 -11.16
CA ILE A 73 4.91 -1.76 -10.67
C ILE A 73 3.62 -1.58 -9.87
N TRP A 74 2.49 -2.04 -10.39
CA TRP A 74 1.21 -1.99 -9.69
C TRP A 74 1.25 -2.77 -8.37
N LEU A 75 1.78 -3.98 -8.41
CA LEU A 75 1.90 -4.84 -7.23
C LEU A 75 2.73 -4.18 -6.13
N VAL A 76 3.93 -3.68 -6.45
CA VAL A 76 4.82 -3.08 -5.45
C VAL A 76 4.18 -1.85 -4.82
N PHE A 77 3.66 -0.92 -5.61
CA PHE A 77 3.11 0.33 -5.08
C PHE A 77 1.81 0.14 -4.29
N LEU A 78 0.99 -0.86 -4.61
CA LEU A 78 -0.18 -1.21 -3.81
C LEU A 78 0.16 -2.07 -2.58
N ALA A 79 1.25 -2.83 -2.62
CA ALA A 79 1.70 -3.64 -1.48
C ALA A 79 2.37 -2.81 -0.38
N ILE A 80 3.06 -1.70 -0.73
CA ILE A 80 3.73 -0.83 0.25
C ILE A 80 2.80 -0.37 1.38
N PRO A 81 1.63 0.24 1.12
CA PRO A 81 0.71 0.67 2.18
C PRO A 81 0.15 -0.50 3.00
N ILE A 82 -0.02 -1.69 2.41
CA ILE A 82 -0.43 -2.90 3.12
C ILE A 82 0.66 -3.33 4.10
N ALA A 83 1.92 -3.39 3.64
CA ALA A 83 3.07 -3.72 4.47
C ALA A 83 3.27 -2.70 5.59
N TYR A 84 3.12 -1.39 5.29
CA TYR A 84 3.19 -0.32 6.27
C TYR A 84 2.14 -0.48 7.38
N ARG A 85 0.90 -0.81 7.02
CA ARG A 85 -0.20 -1.05 7.97
C ARG A 85 0.05 -2.26 8.87
N ARG A 86 0.63 -3.33 8.32
CA ARG A 86 0.97 -4.57 9.05
C ARG A 86 2.23 -4.45 9.92
N GLY A 87 2.81 -3.26 10.02
CA GLY A 87 3.95 -3.03 10.91
C GLY A 87 5.29 -3.58 10.40
N ALA A 88 5.50 -3.62 9.08
CA ALA A 88 6.77 -4.07 8.48
C ALA A 88 8.03 -3.28 8.92
N HIS A 89 7.88 -2.33 9.85
CA HIS A 89 8.96 -1.54 10.45
C HIS A 89 9.53 -2.14 11.74
N ILE A 90 9.51 -3.47 11.87
CA ILE A 90 9.99 -4.23 13.03
C ILE A 90 11.40 -3.80 13.45
N THR A 91 12.29 -3.54 12.50
CA THR A 91 13.66 -3.10 12.75
C THR A 91 13.71 -1.76 13.51
N VAL A 92 12.80 -0.86 13.19
CA VAL A 92 12.71 0.45 13.86
C VAL A 92 12.15 0.30 15.27
N GLU A 93 11.21 -0.61 15.48
CA GLU A 93 10.63 -0.90 16.78
C GLU A 93 11.68 -1.50 17.74
N ALA A 94 12.55 -2.38 17.27
CA ALA A 94 13.67 -2.91 18.04
C ALA A 94 14.64 -1.83 18.51
N ILE A 95 14.97 -0.88 17.63
CA ILE A 95 15.84 0.26 17.97
C ILE A 95 15.15 1.18 18.98
N ARG A 96 13.85 1.43 18.84
CA ARG A 96 13.06 2.26 19.76
C ARG A 96 13.04 1.74 21.21
N ARG A 97 13.14 0.44 21.41
CA ARG A 97 13.19 -0.17 22.76
C ARG A 97 14.49 0.13 23.52
N ILE A 98 15.59 0.39 22.82
CA ILE A 98 16.91 0.68 23.40
C ILE A 98 17.11 2.18 23.64
N MET A 99 16.29 3.04 22.98
CA MET A 99 16.44 4.49 23.02
C MET A 99 15.63 5.13 24.17
N SER A 100 16.07 6.34 24.60
CA SER A 100 15.31 7.18 25.53
C SER A 100 13.89 7.48 24.99
N PRO A 101 12.85 7.56 25.86
CA PRO A 101 11.46 7.75 25.45
C PRO A 101 11.25 9.02 24.61
N TRP A 102 12.02 10.07 24.83
CA TRP A 102 11.96 11.29 24.01
C TRP A 102 12.52 11.07 22.59
N MET A 103 13.67 10.42 22.48
CA MET A 103 14.29 10.12 21.18
C MET A 103 13.41 9.13 20.38
N SER A 104 12.78 8.17 21.02
CA SER A 104 11.86 7.22 20.40
C SER A 104 10.66 7.94 19.78
N LYS A 105 10.07 8.93 20.46
CA LYS A 105 8.96 9.74 19.90
C LYS A 105 9.42 10.59 18.73
N ALA A 106 10.57 11.26 18.84
CA ALA A 106 11.14 12.09 17.77
C ALA A 106 11.44 11.26 16.53
N LEU A 107 12.05 10.07 16.70
CA LEU A 107 12.34 9.15 15.59
C LEU A 107 11.05 8.64 14.92
N GLY A 108 10.03 8.31 15.72
CA GLY A 108 8.72 7.90 15.19
C GLY A 108 8.11 8.98 14.30
N LEU A 109 8.06 10.22 14.79
CA LEU A 109 7.53 11.35 14.02
C LEU A 109 8.34 11.63 12.76
N LEU A 110 9.67 11.53 12.82
CA LEU A 110 10.55 11.70 11.65
C LEU A 110 10.23 10.66 10.56
N ILE A 111 10.06 9.41 10.96
CA ILE A 111 9.74 8.31 10.03
C ILE A 111 8.38 8.55 9.37
N GLU A 112 7.36 8.94 10.14
CA GLU A 112 6.04 9.27 9.59
C GLU A 112 6.12 10.43 8.59
N LEU A 113 6.88 11.47 8.91
CA LEU A 113 7.10 12.61 8.03
C LEU A 113 7.80 12.21 6.72
N LEU A 114 8.80 11.30 6.80
CA LEU A 114 9.47 10.76 5.62
C LEU A 114 8.52 9.96 4.73
N TRP A 115 7.61 9.17 5.34
CA TRP A 115 6.59 8.44 4.57
C TRP A 115 5.60 9.35 3.87
N VAL A 116 5.16 10.42 4.53
CA VAL A 116 4.30 11.44 3.91
C VAL A 116 5.05 12.13 2.76
N GLY A 117 6.30 12.54 2.99
CA GLY A 117 7.13 13.16 1.96
C GLY A 117 7.35 12.24 0.76
N PHE A 118 7.64 10.96 1.01
CA PHE A 118 7.79 9.95 -0.03
C PHE A 118 6.49 9.76 -0.84
N ALA A 119 5.34 9.64 -0.17
CA ALA A 119 4.06 9.46 -0.85
C ALA A 119 3.72 10.66 -1.75
N ILE A 120 3.88 11.89 -1.24
CA ILE A 120 3.62 13.12 -2.01
C ILE A 120 4.57 13.24 -3.20
N ALA A 121 5.88 13.04 -2.97
CA ALA A 121 6.88 13.11 -4.04
C ALA A 121 6.60 12.08 -5.14
N THR A 122 6.33 10.83 -4.75
CA THR A 122 6.02 9.76 -5.71
C THR A 122 4.75 10.06 -6.50
N ALA A 123 3.67 10.52 -5.85
CA ALA A 123 2.43 10.91 -6.53
C ALA A 123 2.68 12.05 -7.54
N TYR A 124 3.40 13.08 -7.13
CA TYR A 124 3.70 14.24 -7.98
C TYR A 124 4.55 13.86 -9.20
N TYR A 125 5.67 13.17 -8.98
CA TYR A 125 6.56 12.79 -10.08
C TYR A 125 5.90 11.77 -11.02
N SER A 126 5.18 10.79 -10.50
CA SER A 126 4.43 9.83 -11.32
C SER A 126 3.37 10.51 -12.18
N TYR A 127 2.66 11.49 -11.64
CA TYR A 127 1.72 12.30 -12.42
C TYR A 127 2.42 13.07 -13.55
N ARG A 128 3.55 13.74 -13.26
CA ARG A 128 4.33 14.47 -14.26
C ARG A 128 4.82 13.55 -15.38
N VAL A 129 5.34 12.37 -15.03
CA VAL A 129 5.83 11.40 -16.02
C VAL A 129 4.68 10.80 -16.83
N SER A 130 3.53 10.52 -16.21
CA SER A 130 2.37 9.99 -16.94
C SER A 130 1.88 10.93 -18.04
N LEU A 131 1.98 12.25 -17.84
CA LEU A 131 1.63 13.26 -18.86
C LEU A 131 2.59 13.23 -20.06
N VAL A 132 3.87 13.01 -19.82
CA VAL A 132 4.90 12.96 -20.87
C VAL A 132 4.81 11.66 -21.68
N THR A 133 4.56 10.54 -20.99
CA THR A 133 4.54 9.20 -21.61
C THR A 133 3.20 8.83 -22.21
N ARG A 134 2.19 9.68 -22.10
CA ARG A 134 0.83 9.42 -22.57
C ARG A 134 0.75 9.12 -24.08
N ASN A 135 1.62 9.75 -24.88
CA ASN A 135 1.66 9.59 -26.33
C ASN A 135 2.62 8.47 -26.79
N SER A 136 3.36 7.86 -25.86
CA SER A 136 4.25 6.74 -26.16
C SER A 136 3.49 5.43 -26.01
N VAL A 137 3.62 4.56 -27.01
CA VAL A 137 2.93 3.26 -27.05
C VAL A 137 3.95 2.16 -26.80
N SER A 138 3.56 1.16 -26.04
CA SER A 138 4.35 -0.03 -25.76
C SER A 138 4.44 -0.92 -27.01
N PRO A 139 5.62 -1.44 -27.36
CA PRO A 139 5.80 -2.20 -28.60
C PRO A 139 5.13 -3.58 -28.61
N GLY A 140 4.89 -4.19 -27.45
CA GLY A 140 4.30 -5.54 -27.34
C GLY A 140 2.80 -5.56 -27.12
N LEU A 141 2.27 -4.61 -26.32
CA LEU A 141 0.86 -4.53 -25.96
C LEU A 141 0.10 -3.42 -26.70
N GLU A 142 0.80 -2.52 -27.38
CA GLU A 142 0.22 -1.33 -28.06
C GLU A 142 -0.64 -0.44 -27.13
N ILE A 143 -0.37 -0.47 -25.83
CA ILE A 143 -1.03 0.39 -24.83
C ILE A 143 -0.14 1.56 -24.44
N PRO A 144 -0.72 2.71 -24.01
CA PRO A 144 0.05 3.86 -23.57
C PRO A 144 0.98 3.52 -22.41
N MET A 145 2.23 3.94 -22.48
CA MET A 145 3.24 3.74 -21.42
C MET A 145 2.93 4.53 -20.13
N SER A 146 1.83 5.25 -20.08
CA SER A 146 1.34 5.93 -18.86
C SER A 146 0.65 5.01 -17.86
N TYR A 147 0.19 3.81 -18.26
CA TYR A 147 -0.56 2.87 -17.40
C TYR A 147 0.16 2.45 -16.12
N PRO A 148 1.46 2.10 -16.10
CA PRO A 148 2.17 1.77 -14.87
C PRO A 148 2.24 2.95 -13.90
N TYR A 149 2.30 4.20 -14.39
CA TYR A 149 2.34 5.39 -13.53
C TYR A 149 1.02 5.64 -12.80
N TYR A 150 -0.11 5.23 -13.36
CA TYR A 150 -1.39 5.28 -12.63
C TYR A 150 -1.39 4.35 -11.41
N GLY A 151 -0.77 3.18 -11.51
CA GLY A 151 -0.57 2.30 -10.36
C GLY A 151 0.27 2.93 -9.25
N MET A 152 1.34 3.65 -9.62
CA MET A 152 2.17 4.42 -8.69
C MET A 152 1.39 5.54 -8.01
N ILE A 153 0.56 6.28 -8.74
CA ILE A 153 -0.29 7.35 -8.20
C ILE A 153 -1.30 6.78 -7.22
N LEU A 154 -2.03 5.74 -7.61
CA LEU A 154 -3.03 5.08 -6.75
C LEU A 154 -2.40 4.52 -5.47
N GLY A 155 -1.26 3.83 -5.59
CA GLY A 155 -0.53 3.31 -4.45
C GLY A 155 -0.03 4.39 -3.50
N SER A 156 0.46 5.51 -4.05
CA SER A 156 0.93 6.65 -3.25
C SER A 156 -0.21 7.37 -2.53
N VAL A 157 -1.36 7.54 -3.17
CA VAL A 157 -2.56 8.13 -2.55
C VAL A 157 -3.07 7.22 -1.44
N TYR A 158 -3.12 5.92 -1.67
CA TYR A 158 -3.52 4.96 -0.65
C TYR A 158 -2.54 4.95 0.53
N LEU A 159 -1.22 5.00 0.27
CA LEU A 159 -0.20 5.12 1.31
C LEU A 159 -0.42 6.39 2.14
N LEU A 160 -0.67 7.52 1.50
CA LEU A 160 -0.93 8.79 2.20
C LEU A 160 -2.14 8.68 3.14
N ILE A 161 -3.23 8.07 2.69
CA ILE A 161 -4.42 7.83 3.52
C ILE A 161 -4.07 6.97 4.74
N VAL A 162 -3.30 5.89 4.56
CA VAL A 162 -2.92 4.98 5.64
C VAL A 162 -2.02 5.68 6.66
N VAL A 163 -1.03 6.46 6.19
CA VAL A 163 -0.13 7.23 7.07
C VAL A 163 -0.89 8.29 7.87
N ILE A 164 -1.80 9.03 7.24
CA ILE A 164 -2.63 10.04 7.94
C ILE A 164 -3.50 9.38 9.01
N ARG A 165 -4.15 8.26 8.70
CA ARG A 165 -4.96 7.51 9.67
C ARG A 165 -4.15 7.05 10.88
N ARG A 166 -2.89 6.68 10.66
CA ARG A 166 -1.97 6.30 11.74
C ARG A 166 -1.59 7.51 12.60
N LEU A 167 -1.32 8.65 11.99
CA LEU A 167 -1.04 9.92 12.71
C LEU A 167 -2.23 10.38 13.56
N VAL A 168 -3.45 10.17 13.10
CA VAL A 168 -4.69 10.50 13.85
C VAL A 168 -4.97 9.47 14.96
N GLY A 169 -4.21 8.36 15.03
CA GLY A 169 -4.36 7.33 16.07
C GLY A 169 -5.50 6.33 15.82
N GLU A 170 -6.03 6.28 14.61
CA GLU A 170 -7.08 5.32 14.24
C GLU A 170 -6.55 3.89 14.02
N LEU A 171 -5.26 3.75 13.70
CA LEU A 171 -4.62 2.45 13.51
C LEU A 171 -3.84 2.10 14.80
N PRO A 172 -4.15 1.01 15.49
CA PRO A 172 -3.36 0.54 16.60
C PRO A 172 -1.91 0.25 16.15
N ALA A 173 -0.96 0.47 17.05
CA ALA A 173 0.40 -0.02 16.83
C ALA A 173 0.32 -1.54 16.59
N PRO A 174 1.08 -2.10 15.63
CA PRO A 174 1.05 -3.54 15.38
C PRO A 174 1.40 -4.28 16.68
N ASP A 175 0.57 -5.26 17.02
CA ASP A 175 0.82 -6.10 18.19
C ASP A 175 2.12 -6.89 17.97
N PRO A 176 3.05 -6.86 18.93
CA PRO A 176 4.30 -7.60 18.83
C PRO A 176 4.10 -9.13 18.82
N GLU A 177 2.88 -9.61 19.05
CA GLU A 177 2.52 -11.03 19.14
C GLU A 177 2.12 -11.65 17.78
N GLU A 178 1.86 -10.84 16.74
CA GLU A 178 1.61 -11.33 15.37
C GLU A 178 2.90 -11.61 14.57
N LEU A 179 4.07 -11.50 15.18
CA LEU A 179 5.33 -11.86 14.56
C LEU A 179 5.43 -13.40 14.45
N PRO A 180 5.79 -13.92 13.25
CA PRO A 180 6.07 -15.35 13.14
C PRO A 180 7.13 -15.75 14.18
N PRO A 181 6.97 -16.92 14.85
CA PRO A 181 7.81 -17.33 15.97
C PRO A 181 9.27 -17.62 15.62
N GLU A 182 9.70 -17.30 14.43
CA GLU A 182 11.02 -17.64 13.88
C GLU A 182 12.12 -16.62 14.19
N VAL A 183 11.85 -15.56 14.96
CA VAL A 183 12.84 -14.52 15.33
C VAL A 183 13.05 -14.44 16.84
N THR A 184 12.98 -15.54 17.53
CA THR A 184 13.56 -15.66 18.87
C THR A 184 15.06 -15.94 18.71
N PRO A 185 15.95 -15.02 19.09
CA PRO A 185 17.38 -15.31 19.12
C PRO A 185 17.63 -16.41 20.18
N LEU A 186 18.30 -17.47 19.77
CA LEU A 186 18.88 -18.50 20.64
C LEU A 186 19.87 -17.88 21.63
#